data_0e49b32bf71452b603331d47936b0481
#
_entry.id   0e49b32bf71452b603331d47936b0481
#
_cell.length_a   1.000
_cell.length_b   1.000
_cell.length_c   1.000
_cell.angle_alpha   90.00
_cell.angle_beta   90.00
_cell.angle_gamma   90.00
#
_symmetry.space_group_name_H-M   'P 1'
#
loop_
_entity.id
_entity.type
_entity.pdbx_description
1 polymer ?
#
loop_
_entity_poly.entity_id
_entity_poly.type
_entity_poly.pdbx_seq_one_letter_code
_entity_poly.pdbx_strand_id
1 'polypeptide(L)'
;MSEKFQLPNNAACLSCHMVEGQIKEFPNGDLISVVIAPETYGLSAHATLSCQVCHTNISGYPHPENLAQSSREYTLQYQNTCNQCHPSQAKELMDSVHSRVMAEGNPNAPICVDCHNPHQQPKIEKDEQGRLTAGEHAQSAMVCGKCHSTIYDEYAKSVHGTGVLVDKNPDVPSCIDCHGVHNVSGPSGGAAFRLSSPQICADCHTNEEIMSRYGLSTQVLQTYIADFHGTTVTLFEKLDPDQQINMPVCYDCHGVHDIRRSDDPEKGLHVKQNLLATCQKCHPDATENFPDAWLSHYIPDRNRYPLVYWVNEFYKYFIPTVLGGMGLFVVSDIYRRWVVDRRRKSTFPAETVEGQEDKLERINTEDHSEEKSAEEQNQSMDDNRQQDEENSQ
;
A
#
# COMPACT_ATOMS: atom_id res chain seq x y z
N MET A 1 39.11 -1.29 -31.37
CA MET A 1 39.36 0.03 -31.99
C MET A 1 38.67 1.04 -31.09
N SER A 2 39.45 1.86 -30.37
CA SER A 2 38.89 2.88 -29.47
C SER A 2 38.27 3.99 -30.36
N GLU A 3 36.97 4.02 -30.49
CA GLU A 3 36.30 5.21 -31.01
C GLU A 3 36.61 6.34 -30.04
N LYS A 4 37.38 7.31 -30.55
CA LYS A 4 37.65 8.55 -29.85
C LYS A 4 36.31 9.24 -29.63
N PHE A 5 35.77 9.16 -28.44
CA PHE A 5 34.61 9.92 -27.99
C PHE A 5 34.94 11.41 -28.19
N GLN A 6 34.42 12.01 -29.27
CA GLN A 6 34.47 13.45 -29.45
C GLN A 6 33.42 14.05 -28.50
N LEU A 7 33.88 14.49 -27.33
CA LEU A 7 33.05 15.32 -26.48
C LEU A 7 32.56 16.53 -27.29
N PRO A 8 31.25 16.87 -27.18
CA PRO A 8 30.76 18.11 -27.80
C PRO A 8 31.61 19.27 -27.28
N ASN A 9 31.59 20.41 -27.94
CA ASN A 9 32.49 21.57 -27.81
C ASN A 9 32.68 22.08 -26.36
N ASN A 10 32.98 21.16 -25.39
CA ASN A 10 33.20 21.39 -23.98
C ASN A 10 34.66 21.70 -23.64
N ALA A 11 35.54 21.70 -24.65
CA ALA A 11 36.97 21.87 -24.45
C ALA A 11 37.33 23.20 -23.71
N ALA A 12 36.60 24.25 -24.01
CA ALA A 12 36.81 25.53 -23.37
C ALA A 12 36.46 25.54 -21.87
N CYS A 13 35.36 24.87 -21.50
CA CYS A 13 34.93 24.68 -20.10
C CYS A 13 35.94 23.78 -19.36
N LEU A 14 36.27 22.65 -19.97
CA LEU A 14 37.19 21.67 -19.38
C LEU A 14 38.62 22.16 -19.24
N SER A 15 39.07 23.16 -20.05
CA SER A 15 40.40 23.75 -19.88
C SER A 15 40.67 24.35 -18.46
N CYS A 16 39.61 24.76 -17.78
CA CYS A 16 39.63 25.20 -16.40
C CYS A 16 39.09 24.13 -15.43
N HIS A 17 37.92 23.55 -15.76
CA HIS A 17 37.22 22.64 -14.85
C HIS A 17 37.84 21.23 -14.75
N MET A 18 38.93 20.93 -15.44
CA MET A 18 39.75 19.71 -15.26
C MET A 18 40.94 19.92 -14.30
N VAL A 19 41.23 21.15 -13.90
CA VAL A 19 42.37 21.44 -13.03
C VAL A 19 42.04 20.97 -11.60
N GLU A 20 42.85 20.03 -11.10
CA GLU A 20 42.65 19.46 -9.76
C GLU A 20 42.77 20.54 -8.66
N GLY A 21 42.00 20.32 -7.59
CA GLY A 21 42.03 21.19 -6.40
C GLY A 21 41.22 22.47 -6.53
N GLN A 22 40.51 22.67 -7.66
CA GLN A 22 39.63 23.85 -7.77
C GLN A 22 38.37 23.67 -6.91
N ILE A 23 38.15 24.64 -6.03
CA ILE A 23 37.06 24.68 -5.07
C ILE A 23 36.39 26.05 -5.17
N LYS A 24 35.06 26.07 -5.17
CA LYS A 24 34.28 27.27 -4.90
C LYS A 24 33.89 27.28 -3.43
N GLU A 25 34.22 28.39 -2.78
CA GLU A 25 33.76 28.72 -1.42
C GLU A 25 32.55 29.65 -1.52
N PHE A 26 31.51 29.39 -0.74
CA PHE A 26 30.32 30.21 -0.63
C PHE A 26 30.41 31.12 0.63
N PRO A 27 29.64 32.22 0.65
CA PRO A 27 29.65 33.15 1.80
C PRO A 27 29.29 32.53 3.14
N ASN A 28 28.48 31.43 3.13
CA ASN A 28 28.11 30.64 4.32
C ASN A 28 29.19 29.66 4.78
N GLY A 29 30.34 29.58 4.07
CA GLY A 29 31.42 28.64 4.35
C GLY A 29 31.30 27.26 3.66
N ASP A 30 30.25 27.00 2.88
CA ASP A 30 30.17 25.79 2.11
C ASP A 30 31.27 25.73 1.05
N LEU A 31 31.77 24.51 0.80
CA LEU A 31 32.77 24.23 -0.23
C LEU A 31 32.25 23.23 -1.22
N ILE A 32 32.38 23.49 -2.51
CA ILE A 32 32.12 22.48 -3.56
C ILE A 32 33.34 22.37 -4.49
N SER A 33 33.64 21.13 -4.91
CA SER A 33 34.59 20.93 -6.01
C SER A 33 33.92 21.35 -7.33
N VAL A 34 34.61 22.16 -8.10
CA VAL A 34 34.20 22.54 -9.46
C VAL A 34 34.97 21.74 -10.53
N VAL A 35 35.68 20.71 -10.10
CA VAL A 35 36.44 19.82 -10.99
C VAL A 35 35.54 18.77 -11.62
N ILE A 36 35.58 18.67 -12.93
CA ILE A 36 34.91 17.64 -13.72
C ILE A 36 35.99 16.68 -14.21
N ALA A 37 35.91 15.43 -13.80
CA ALA A 37 36.76 14.35 -14.30
C ALA A 37 36.25 13.91 -15.68
N PRO A 38 37.02 14.10 -16.76
CA PRO A 38 36.55 13.80 -18.12
C PRO A 38 36.23 12.34 -18.32
N GLU A 39 36.95 11.45 -17.61
CA GLU A 39 36.78 9.99 -17.71
C GLU A 39 35.40 9.60 -17.18
N THR A 40 34.98 10.12 -16.03
CA THR A 40 33.67 9.80 -15.45
C THR A 40 32.54 10.51 -16.19
N TYR A 41 32.74 11.76 -16.61
CA TYR A 41 31.76 12.47 -17.43
C TYR A 41 31.56 11.78 -18.78
N GLY A 42 32.65 11.34 -19.42
CA GLY A 42 32.61 10.61 -20.71
C GLY A 42 31.87 9.28 -20.65
N LEU A 43 31.73 8.67 -19.47
CA LEU A 43 30.95 7.46 -19.23
C LEU A 43 29.52 7.72 -18.77
N SER A 44 29.21 8.99 -18.46
CA SER A 44 27.87 9.34 -17.99
C SER A 44 26.79 9.25 -19.07
N ALA A 45 25.55 9.12 -18.68
CA ALA A 45 24.39 9.19 -19.57
C ALA A 45 24.32 10.53 -20.36
N HIS A 46 24.94 11.59 -19.82
CA HIS A 46 24.95 12.94 -20.38
C HIS A 46 26.23 13.29 -21.18
N ALA A 47 27.11 12.33 -21.38
CA ALA A 47 28.42 12.54 -22.03
C ALA A 47 28.37 13.25 -23.41
N THR A 48 27.24 13.13 -24.11
CA THR A 48 27.04 13.74 -25.45
C THR A 48 26.48 15.16 -25.41
N LEU A 49 26.15 15.68 -24.21
CA LEU A 49 25.59 17.01 -24.05
C LEU A 49 26.68 18.08 -23.89
N SER A 50 26.42 19.29 -24.39
CA SER A 50 27.28 20.42 -24.05
C SER A 50 26.98 20.91 -22.63
N CYS A 51 28.00 21.43 -21.93
CA CYS A 51 27.86 21.98 -20.58
C CYS A 51 26.74 23.05 -20.52
N GLN A 52 26.61 23.87 -21.55
CA GLN A 52 25.62 24.94 -21.63
C GLN A 52 24.17 24.47 -21.77
N VAL A 53 23.92 23.22 -22.07
CA VAL A 53 22.55 22.66 -22.06
C VAL A 53 21.96 22.71 -20.65
N CYS A 54 22.78 22.46 -19.64
CA CYS A 54 22.39 22.51 -18.24
C CYS A 54 22.78 23.85 -17.59
N HIS A 55 23.96 24.36 -17.88
CA HIS A 55 24.47 25.65 -17.36
C HIS A 55 24.05 26.81 -18.28
N THR A 56 22.74 27.01 -18.41
CA THR A 56 22.13 27.97 -19.35
C THR A 56 22.44 29.44 -19.04
N ASN A 57 22.86 29.75 -17.82
CA ASN A 57 23.24 31.06 -17.36
C ASN A 57 24.69 31.42 -17.74
N ILE A 58 25.47 30.50 -18.32
CA ILE A 58 26.85 30.71 -18.74
C ILE A 58 26.88 30.95 -20.24
N SER A 59 27.08 32.24 -20.61
CA SER A 59 27.10 32.68 -22.02
C SER A 59 28.52 32.88 -22.59
N GLY A 60 29.54 32.76 -21.79
CA GLY A 60 30.92 32.94 -22.25
C GLY A 60 31.94 32.49 -21.18
N TYR A 61 33.21 32.53 -21.55
CA TYR A 61 34.31 32.18 -20.64
C TYR A 61 35.51 33.12 -20.84
N PRO A 62 36.21 33.53 -19.74
CA PRO A 62 35.81 33.25 -18.37
C PRO A 62 34.42 33.80 -18.05
N HIS A 63 33.63 33.07 -17.29
CA HIS A 63 32.27 33.49 -16.89
C HIS A 63 32.31 34.25 -15.55
N PRO A 64 31.32 35.12 -15.28
CA PRO A 64 31.18 35.79 -13.99
C PRO A 64 31.05 34.76 -12.85
N GLU A 65 31.47 35.15 -11.67
CA GLU A 65 31.26 34.34 -10.47
C GLU A 65 29.77 34.24 -10.12
N ASN A 66 29.34 33.07 -9.74
CA ASN A 66 27.99 32.86 -9.26
C ASN A 66 27.83 33.46 -7.86
N LEU A 67 26.76 34.24 -7.64
CA LEU A 67 26.52 35.03 -6.43
C LEU A 67 25.69 34.27 -5.37
N ALA A 68 25.42 32.97 -5.54
CA ALA A 68 24.72 32.16 -4.54
C ALA A 68 25.43 32.26 -3.17
N GLN A 69 24.62 32.31 -2.11
CA GLN A 69 25.12 32.46 -0.74
C GLN A 69 25.50 31.12 -0.09
N SER A 70 25.01 29.99 -0.69
CA SER A 70 25.28 28.63 -0.22
C SER A 70 25.37 27.67 -1.40
N SER A 71 25.94 26.50 -1.16
CA SER A 71 25.93 25.37 -2.11
C SER A 71 24.52 24.94 -2.47
N ARG A 72 23.61 24.99 -1.51
CA ARG A 72 22.18 24.66 -1.73
C ARG A 72 21.49 25.67 -2.64
N GLU A 73 21.65 26.95 -2.39
CA GLU A 73 21.13 28.02 -3.26
C GLU A 73 21.67 27.88 -4.68
N TYR A 74 22.95 27.61 -4.82
CA TYR A 74 23.57 27.34 -6.11
C TYR A 74 22.90 26.15 -6.83
N THR A 75 22.70 25.04 -6.13
CA THR A 75 22.11 23.82 -6.70
C THR A 75 20.65 24.04 -7.13
N LEU A 76 19.88 24.79 -6.33
CA LEU A 76 18.48 25.11 -6.63
C LEU A 76 18.30 25.94 -7.90
N GLN A 77 19.29 26.73 -8.32
CA GLN A 77 19.24 27.50 -9.57
C GLN A 77 19.09 26.60 -10.81
N TYR A 78 19.57 25.35 -10.73
CA TYR A 78 19.59 24.40 -11.86
C TYR A 78 18.52 23.29 -11.75
N GLN A 79 17.72 23.28 -10.69
CA GLN A 79 16.76 22.18 -10.44
C GLN A 79 15.78 21.95 -11.59
N ASN A 80 15.35 23.03 -12.29
CA ASN A 80 14.38 22.95 -13.38
C ASN A 80 15.00 22.60 -14.74
N THR A 81 16.33 22.57 -14.85
CA THR A 81 17.00 22.27 -16.12
C THR A 81 16.74 20.83 -16.55
N CYS A 82 16.67 19.90 -15.60
CA CYS A 82 16.39 18.48 -15.86
C CYS A 82 15.03 18.27 -16.52
N ASN A 83 14.04 19.09 -16.18
CA ASN A 83 12.64 18.97 -16.63
C ASN A 83 12.50 19.14 -18.14
N GLN A 84 13.47 19.81 -18.80
CA GLN A 84 13.45 20.03 -20.25
C GLN A 84 13.57 18.73 -21.03
N CYS A 85 14.28 17.73 -20.48
CA CYS A 85 14.48 16.42 -21.10
C CYS A 85 13.81 15.28 -20.32
N HIS A 86 13.53 15.45 -19.04
CA HIS A 86 12.93 14.45 -18.15
C HIS A 86 11.56 14.89 -17.58
N PRO A 87 10.58 15.30 -18.42
CA PRO A 87 9.30 15.85 -17.94
C PRO A 87 8.43 14.81 -17.21
N SER A 88 8.54 13.52 -17.56
CA SER A 88 7.80 12.45 -16.88
C SER A 88 8.26 12.26 -15.45
N GLN A 89 9.57 12.19 -15.22
CA GLN A 89 10.18 12.05 -13.90
C GLN A 89 9.90 13.28 -13.02
N ALA A 90 9.94 14.47 -13.63
CA ALA A 90 9.58 15.71 -12.95
C ALA A 90 8.12 15.72 -12.51
N LYS A 91 7.20 15.21 -13.34
CA LYS A 91 5.77 15.08 -13.01
C LYS A 91 5.56 14.09 -11.86
N GLU A 92 6.19 12.91 -11.92
CA GLU A 92 6.11 11.92 -10.84
C GLU A 92 6.65 12.48 -9.51
N LEU A 93 7.75 13.25 -9.57
CA LEU A 93 8.35 13.86 -8.38
C LEU A 93 7.39 14.85 -7.69
N MET A 94 6.53 15.55 -8.42
CA MET A 94 5.56 16.49 -7.83
C MET A 94 4.59 15.81 -6.86
N ASP A 95 4.29 14.55 -7.07
CA ASP A 95 3.39 13.77 -6.20
C ASP A 95 4.12 13.12 -5.00
N SER A 96 5.45 13.32 -4.91
CA SER A 96 6.26 12.70 -3.86
C SER A 96 6.19 13.44 -2.53
N VAL A 97 6.52 12.70 -1.45
CA VAL A 97 6.75 13.31 -0.13
C VAL A 97 7.86 14.36 -0.15
N HIS A 98 8.88 14.14 -0.98
CA HIS A 98 10.02 15.05 -1.10
C HIS A 98 9.60 16.42 -1.65
N SER A 99 8.78 16.46 -2.67
CA SER A 99 8.23 17.72 -3.21
C SER A 99 7.29 18.42 -2.24
N ARG A 100 6.50 17.68 -1.48
CA ARG A 100 5.63 18.24 -0.45
C ARG A 100 6.45 18.93 0.64
N VAL A 101 7.47 18.24 1.17
CA VAL A 101 8.36 18.79 2.21
C VAL A 101 9.15 20.00 1.70
N MET A 102 9.51 20.02 0.41
CA MET A 102 10.11 21.21 -0.23
C MET A 102 9.12 22.38 -0.31
N ALA A 103 7.88 22.12 -0.69
CA ALA A 103 6.83 23.15 -0.75
C ALA A 103 6.50 23.73 0.63
N GLU A 104 6.67 22.95 1.68
CA GLU A 104 6.58 23.38 3.09
C GLU A 104 7.78 24.22 3.55
N GLY A 105 8.76 24.44 2.68
CA GLY A 105 9.92 25.30 2.93
C GLY A 105 11.12 24.61 3.59
N ASN A 106 11.17 23.29 3.61
CA ASN A 106 12.34 22.58 4.12
C ASN A 106 13.53 22.70 3.16
N PRO A 107 14.61 23.38 3.51
CA PRO A 107 15.76 23.58 2.63
C PRO A 107 16.55 22.29 2.34
N ASN A 108 16.35 21.25 3.14
CA ASN A 108 17.03 19.96 3.00
C ASN A 108 16.22 18.94 2.18
N ALA A 109 15.03 19.32 1.70
CA ALA A 109 14.25 18.44 0.82
C ALA A 109 15.05 18.14 -0.46
N PRO A 110 15.17 16.86 -0.87
CA PRO A 110 16.02 16.50 -2.00
C PRO A 110 15.45 16.97 -3.32
N ILE A 111 16.35 17.33 -4.23
CA ILE A 111 16.08 17.61 -5.64
C ILE A 111 16.82 16.59 -6.52
N CYS A 112 16.63 16.67 -7.83
CA CYS A 112 17.20 15.69 -8.79
C CYS A 112 18.69 15.38 -8.53
N VAL A 113 19.50 16.41 -8.32
CA VAL A 113 20.95 16.25 -8.18
C VAL A 113 21.41 15.68 -6.83
N ASP A 114 20.55 15.63 -5.83
CA ASP A 114 20.89 15.02 -4.53
C ASP A 114 20.88 13.48 -4.65
N CYS A 115 20.06 12.96 -5.57
CA CYS A 115 20.01 11.54 -5.90
C CYS A 115 20.87 11.20 -7.12
N HIS A 116 20.88 12.06 -8.13
CA HIS A 116 21.56 11.86 -9.40
C HIS A 116 22.71 12.85 -9.57
N ASN A 117 23.94 12.36 -9.65
CA ASN A 117 25.06 13.24 -10.03
C ASN A 117 25.07 13.46 -11.55
N PRO A 118 24.68 14.64 -12.05
CA PRO A 118 24.52 14.86 -13.50
C PRO A 118 25.82 14.71 -14.29
N HIS A 119 26.97 14.90 -13.66
CA HIS A 119 28.27 14.76 -14.30
C HIS A 119 28.82 13.32 -14.32
N GLN A 120 28.25 12.44 -13.48
CA GLN A 120 28.72 11.06 -13.29
C GLN A 120 27.60 10.02 -13.36
N GLN A 121 26.37 10.44 -13.70
CA GLN A 121 25.22 9.55 -13.73
C GLN A 121 25.43 8.45 -14.77
N PRO A 122 25.61 7.19 -14.39
CA PRO A 122 25.72 6.11 -15.35
C PRO A 122 24.38 5.86 -16.04
N LYS A 123 24.42 5.19 -17.17
CA LYS A 123 23.21 4.64 -17.79
C LYS A 123 22.65 3.55 -16.87
N ILE A 124 21.35 3.60 -16.65
CA ILE A 124 20.67 2.58 -15.84
C ILE A 124 20.73 1.24 -16.57
N GLU A 125 21.30 0.23 -15.90
CA GLU A 125 21.42 -1.11 -16.43
C GLU A 125 20.18 -1.95 -16.12
N LYS A 126 19.68 -2.62 -17.15
CA LYS A 126 18.54 -3.53 -17.06
C LYS A 126 18.91 -4.89 -17.61
N ASP A 127 18.31 -5.94 -17.05
CA ASP A 127 18.43 -7.29 -17.55
C ASP A 127 17.63 -7.50 -18.87
N GLU A 128 17.69 -8.71 -19.42
CA GLU A 128 16.97 -9.06 -20.66
C GLU A 128 15.44 -8.96 -20.54
N GLN A 129 14.93 -9.02 -19.30
CA GLN A 129 13.50 -8.86 -18.97
C GLN A 129 13.11 -7.41 -18.68
N GLY A 130 14.07 -6.46 -18.77
CA GLY A 130 13.85 -5.04 -18.52
C GLY A 130 13.80 -4.66 -17.03
N ARG A 131 14.15 -5.57 -16.10
CA ARG A 131 14.25 -5.31 -14.66
C ARG A 131 15.61 -4.68 -14.35
N LEU A 132 15.68 -3.93 -13.26
CA LEU A 132 16.94 -3.37 -12.78
C LEU A 132 17.92 -4.49 -12.41
N THR A 133 19.20 -4.30 -12.71
CA THR A 133 20.23 -5.24 -12.26
C THR A 133 20.41 -5.18 -10.75
N ALA A 134 21.00 -6.20 -10.17
CA ALA A 134 21.34 -6.22 -8.73
C ALA A 134 22.25 -5.04 -8.32
N GLY A 135 23.09 -4.58 -9.24
CA GLY A 135 23.93 -3.38 -9.02
C GLY A 135 23.10 -2.12 -8.86
N GLU A 136 22.10 -1.92 -9.72
CA GLU A 136 21.18 -0.78 -9.64
C GLU A 136 20.31 -0.82 -8.38
N HIS A 137 19.82 -1.97 -7.96
CA HIS A 137 19.12 -2.13 -6.69
C HIS A 137 20.00 -1.73 -5.50
N ALA A 138 21.24 -2.21 -5.43
CA ALA A 138 22.18 -1.85 -4.37
C ALA A 138 22.51 -0.35 -4.40
N GLN A 139 22.70 0.23 -5.59
CA GLN A 139 22.99 1.64 -5.76
C GLN A 139 21.81 2.51 -5.26
N SER A 140 20.57 2.13 -5.58
CA SER A 140 19.37 2.86 -5.13
C SER A 140 19.28 2.92 -3.61
N ALA A 141 19.54 1.81 -2.92
CA ALA A 141 19.55 1.76 -1.47
C ALA A 141 20.63 2.68 -0.86
N MET A 142 21.83 2.66 -1.44
CA MET A 142 22.94 3.54 -0.98
C MET A 142 22.63 5.02 -1.20
N VAL A 143 21.94 5.38 -2.28
CA VAL A 143 21.53 6.77 -2.55
C VAL A 143 20.53 7.25 -1.49
N CYS A 144 19.51 6.44 -1.17
CA CYS A 144 18.55 6.75 -0.11
C CYS A 144 19.24 6.88 1.26
N GLY A 145 20.20 5.99 1.54
CA GLY A 145 20.98 5.94 2.78
C GLY A 145 21.80 7.21 3.07
N LYS A 146 22.12 8.05 2.06
CA LYS A 146 22.82 9.32 2.29
C LYS A 146 22.09 10.25 3.24
N CYS A 147 20.76 10.24 3.22
CA CYS A 147 19.91 11.06 4.08
C CYS A 147 19.15 10.21 5.11
N HIS A 148 18.71 9.00 4.73
CA HIS A 148 17.96 8.07 5.56
C HIS A 148 18.88 7.00 6.19
N SER A 149 19.99 7.44 6.82
CA SER A 149 21.07 6.55 7.31
C SER A 149 20.58 5.53 8.33
N THR A 150 19.74 5.94 9.30
CA THR A 150 19.21 5.02 10.32
C THR A 150 18.35 3.91 9.70
N ILE A 151 17.49 4.28 8.77
CA ILE A 151 16.63 3.32 8.04
C ILE A 151 17.48 2.40 7.16
N TYR A 152 18.49 2.96 6.51
CA TYR A 152 19.43 2.18 5.71
C TYR A 152 20.19 1.16 6.56
N ASP A 153 20.64 1.53 7.75
CA ASP A 153 21.38 0.63 8.66
C ASP A 153 20.49 -0.52 9.18
N GLU A 154 19.21 -0.26 9.38
CA GLU A 154 18.23 -1.30 9.71
C GLU A 154 17.98 -2.23 8.52
N TYR A 155 17.72 -1.65 7.35
CA TYR A 155 17.51 -2.39 6.10
C TYR A 155 18.71 -3.25 5.75
N ALA A 156 19.94 -2.73 5.85
CA ALA A 156 21.17 -3.47 5.53
C ALA A 156 21.34 -4.76 6.34
N LYS A 157 20.74 -4.82 7.54
CA LYS A 157 20.76 -5.99 8.43
C LYS A 157 19.55 -6.92 8.23
N SER A 158 18.58 -6.52 7.43
CA SER A 158 17.38 -7.32 7.11
C SER A 158 17.69 -8.42 6.11
N VAL A 159 16.76 -9.37 5.93
CA VAL A 159 16.87 -10.39 4.87
C VAL A 159 16.90 -9.76 3.48
N HIS A 160 16.10 -8.70 3.28
CA HIS A 160 16.07 -7.98 2.00
C HIS A 160 17.35 -7.20 1.77
N GLY A 161 17.80 -6.43 2.77
CA GLY A 161 19.04 -5.65 2.64
C GLY A 161 20.27 -6.52 2.44
N THR A 162 20.41 -7.64 3.17
CA THR A 162 21.50 -8.61 2.97
C THR A 162 21.45 -9.19 1.56
N GLY A 163 20.25 -9.58 1.09
CA GLY A 163 20.06 -10.10 -0.26
C GLY A 163 20.49 -9.10 -1.34
N VAL A 164 20.16 -7.82 -1.20
CA VAL A 164 20.54 -6.78 -2.17
C VAL A 164 21.99 -6.38 -2.05
N LEU A 165 22.46 -6.06 -0.84
CA LEU A 165 23.77 -5.43 -0.64
C LEU A 165 24.92 -6.42 -0.63
N VAL A 166 24.71 -7.61 -0.09
CA VAL A 166 25.74 -8.65 0.06
C VAL A 166 25.64 -9.70 -1.04
N ASP A 167 24.48 -10.35 -1.15
CA ASP A 167 24.27 -11.48 -2.06
C ASP A 167 24.08 -11.05 -3.52
N LYS A 168 23.84 -9.75 -3.77
CA LYS A 168 23.57 -9.21 -5.11
C LYS A 168 22.43 -9.94 -5.83
N ASN A 169 21.38 -10.27 -5.09
CA ASN A 169 20.26 -11.02 -5.58
C ASN A 169 19.23 -10.08 -6.26
N PRO A 170 18.96 -10.24 -7.56
CA PRO A 170 18.05 -9.35 -8.30
C PRO A 170 16.56 -9.57 -7.97
N ASP A 171 16.21 -10.66 -7.29
CA ASP A 171 14.83 -10.98 -6.92
C ASP A 171 14.39 -10.29 -5.60
N VAL A 172 15.35 -9.68 -4.88
CA VAL A 172 15.12 -9.13 -3.55
C VAL A 172 14.89 -7.62 -3.65
N PRO A 173 13.85 -7.07 -2.97
CA PRO A 173 13.50 -5.65 -3.10
C PRO A 173 14.50 -4.72 -2.42
N SER A 174 14.77 -3.59 -3.06
CA SER A 174 15.42 -2.42 -2.48
C SER A 174 14.39 -1.37 -2.02
N CYS A 175 14.85 -0.21 -1.60
CA CYS A 175 13.96 0.87 -1.14
C CYS A 175 12.90 1.26 -2.19
N ILE A 176 13.30 1.30 -3.46
CA ILE A 176 12.46 1.77 -4.57
C ILE A 176 11.32 0.83 -4.93
N ASP A 177 11.45 -0.46 -4.62
CA ASP A 177 10.41 -1.46 -4.96
C ASP A 177 9.19 -1.34 -4.04
N CYS A 178 9.38 -0.81 -2.83
CA CYS A 178 8.30 -0.57 -1.88
C CYS A 178 7.81 0.89 -1.89
N HIS A 179 8.73 1.84 -2.08
CA HIS A 179 8.45 3.27 -1.95
C HIS A 179 8.28 4.02 -3.28
N GLY A 180 8.58 3.38 -4.40
CA GLY A 180 8.66 4.03 -5.71
C GLY A 180 9.99 4.78 -5.90
N VAL A 181 10.19 5.33 -7.10
CA VAL A 181 11.44 6.02 -7.47
C VAL A 181 11.29 7.53 -7.37
N HIS A 182 10.48 8.14 -8.22
CA HIS A 182 10.27 9.59 -8.24
C HIS A 182 9.03 10.01 -7.46
N ASN A 183 7.99 9.21 -7.49
CA ASN A 183 6.74 9.38 -6.75
C ASN A 183 6.79 8.79 -5.33
N VAL A 184 7.94 8.94 -4.66
CA VAL A 184 8.15 8.34 -3.34
C VAL A 184 7.03 8.70 -2.38
N SER A 185 6.26 7.69 -1.97
CA SER A 185 5.22 7.85 -0.95
C SER A 185 5.85 7.78 0.45
N GLY A 186 5.53 8.76 1.27
CA GLY A 186 5.98 8.76 2.67
C GLY A 186 5.13 7.82 3.53
N PRO A 187 5.59 7.54 4.78
CA PRO A 187 4.84 6.75 5.74
C PRO A 187 3.53 7.42 6.21
N SER A 188 3.26 8.61 5.74
CA SER A 188 2.08 9.43 6.10
C SER A 188 0.79 9.01 5.40
N GLY A 189 0.76 7.80 4.82
CA GLY A 189 -0.41 7.30 4.10
C GLY A 189 -1.65 7.05 4.95
N GLY A 190 -1.61 7.32 6.25
CA GLY A 190 -2.75 7.14 7.14
C GLY A 190 -3.34 5.73 7.09
N ALA A 191 -4.65 5.64 7.32
CA ALA A 191 -5.40 4.38 7.31
C ALA A 191 -5.34 3.69 5.94
N ALA A 192 -5.50 4.44 4.85
CA ALA A 192 -5.51 3.90 3.49
C ALA A 192 -4.19 3.20 3.12
N PHE A 193 -3.04 3.79 3.45
CA PHE A 193 -1.75 3.14 3.23
C PHE A 193 -1.62 1.86 4.05
N ARG A 194 -2.04 1.89 5.33
CA ARG A 194 -2.00 0.72 6.20
C ARG A 194 -2.82 -0.43 5.61
N LEU A 195 -4.04 -0.13 5.16
CA LEU A 195 -4.95 -1.13 4.61
C LEU A 195 -4.44 -1.76 3.31
N SER A 196 -3.82 -0.96 2.43
CA SER A 196 -3.27 -1.42 1.15
C SER A 196 -1.88 -2.07 1.27
N SER A 197 -1.18 -1.88 2.38
CA SER A 197 0.21 -2.34 2.56
C SER A 197 0.42 -3.86 2.40
N PRO A 198 -0.53 -4.76 2.74
CA PRO A 198 -0.37 -6.18 2.47
C PRO A 198 -0.16 -6.50 0.99
N GLN A 199 -0.72 -5.69 0.08
CA GLN A 199 -0.53 -5.89 -1.35
C GLN A 199 0.91 -5.64 -1.78
N ILE A 200 1.59 -4.64 -1.22
CA ILE A 200 3.00 -4.35 -1.50
C ILE A 200 3.88 -5.58 -1.21
N CYS A 201 3.62 -6.27 -0.10
CA CYS A 201 4.32 -7.50 0.23
C CYS A 201 3.93 -8.64 -0.73
N ALA A 202 2.63 -8.74 -1.03
CA ALA A 202 2.06 -9.81 -1.84
C ALA A 202 2.57 -9.77 -3.29
N ASP A 203 2.87 -8.61 -3.86
CA ASP A 203 3.36 -8.48 -5.23
C ASP A 203 4.57 -9.37 -5.53
N CYS A 204 5.43 -9.58 -4.52
CA CYS A 204 6.53 -10.54 -4.62
C CYS A 204 6.19 -11.87 -3.93
N HIS A 205 5.65 -11.84 -2.70
CA HIS A 205 5.44 -13.06 -1.89
C HIS A 205 4.31 -13.97 -2.37
N THR A 206 3.53 -13.58 -3.37
CA THR A 206 2.59 -14.47 -4.09
C THR A 206 3.10 -14.90 -5.47
N ASN A 207 4.26 -14.40 -5.89
CA ASN A 207 4.85 -14.73 -7.18
C ASN A 207 5.55 -16.09 -7.12
N GLU A 208 5.00 -17.09 -7.83
CA GLU A 208 5.53 -18.45 -7.87
C GLU A 208 6.94 -18.52 -8.49
N GLU A 209 7.20 -17.73 -9.53
CA GLU A 209 8.50 -17.71 -10.21
C GLU A 209 9.63 -17.24 -9.30
N ILE A 210 9.34 -16.35 -8.37
CA ILE A 210 10.30 -15.84 -7.39
C ILE A 210 10.35 -16.77 -6.18
N MET A 211 9.23 -16.98 -5.50
CA MET A 211 9.18 -17.63 -4.19
C MET A 211 9.57 -19.10 -4.22
N SER A 212 9.31 -19.83 -5.32
CA SER A 212 9.72 -21.22 -5.47
C SER A 212 11.25 -21.41 -5.37
N ARG A 213 12.04 -20.43 -5.83
CA ARG A 213 13.51 -20.46 -5.75
C ARG A 213 14.03 -20.48 -4.31
N TYR A 214 13.24 -19.92 -3.40
CA TYR A 214 13.58 -19.78 -1.98
C TYR A 214 12.84 -20.78 -1.09
N GLY A 215 12.02 -21.65 -1.67
CA GLY A 215 11.20 -22.61 -0.92
C GLY A 215 10.13 -21.93 -0.06
N LEU A 216 9.71 -20.72 -0.40
CA LEU A 216 8.69 -19.97 0.31
C LEU A 216 7.30 -20.22 -0.28
N SER A 217 6.30 -20.27 0.60
CA SER A 217 4.92 -20.45 0.18
C SER A 217 4.37 -19.17 -0.48
N THR A 218 3.71 -19.32 -1.62
CA THR A 218 2.97 -18.23 -2.30
C THR A 218 1.57 -17.99 -1.74
N GLN A 219 1.15 -18.79 -0.77
CA GLN A 219 -0.20 -18.67 -0.17
C GLN A 219 -0.25 -17.72 1.03
N VAL A 220 0.81 -16.94 1.27
CA VAL A 220 0.92 -16.07 2.44
C VAL A 220 -0.18 -15.03 2.52
N LEU A 221 -0.52 -14.39 1.40
CA LEU A 221 -1.64 -13.43 1.35
C LEU A 221 -2.98 -14.13 1.54
N GLN A 222 -3.20 -15.25 0.85
CA GLN A 222 -4.47 -16.00 0.92
C GLN A 222 -4.73 -16.50 2.34
N THR A 223 -3.71 -17.04 3.01
CA THR A 223 -3.83 -17.52 4.39
C THR A 223 -3.99 -16.37 5.39
N TYR A 224 -3.37 -15.21 5.13
CA TYR A 224 -3.58 -14.01 5.92
C TYR A 224 -5.02 -13.47 5.78
N ILE A 225 -5.54 -13.35 4.56
CA ILE A 225 -6.93 -12.89 4.33
C ILE A 225 -7.96 -13.85 4.93
N ALA A 226 -7.65 -15.15 5.00
CA ALA A 226 -8.52 -16.15 5.61
C ALA A 226 -8.50 -16.10 7.15
N ASP A 227 -7.51 -15.45 7.76
CA ASP A 227 -7.41 -15.21 9.19
C ASP A 227 -8.28 -14.02 9.62
N PHE A 228 -8.67 -13.98 10.89
CA PHE A 228 -9.48 -12.90 11.46
C PHE A 228 -8.87 -11.51 11.25
N HIS A 229 -7.55 -11.38 11.42
CA HIS A 229 -6.84 -10.11 11.22
C HIS A 229 -6.95 -9.63 9.77
N GLY A 230 -6.60 -10.47 8.81
CA GLY A 230 -6.61 -10.12 7.40
C GLY A 230 -8.01 -9.99 6.81
N THR A 231 -8.97 -10.79 7.25
CA THR A 231 -10.39 -10.64 6.87
C THR A 231 -10.90 -9.25 7.24
N THR A 232 -10.58 -8.79 8.46
CA THR A 232 -11.00 -7.45 8.93
C THR A 232 -10.33 -6.34 8.12
N VAL A 233 -9.02 -6.43 7.88
CA VAL A 233 -8.27 -5.46 7.05
C VAL A 233 -8.88 -5.35 5.66
N THR A 234 -9.13 -6.48 5.01
CA THR A 234 -9.71 -6.53 3.65
C THR A 234 -11.14 -5.98 3.60
N LEU A 235 -11.91 -6.17 4.66
CA LEU A 235 -13.26 -5.64 4.76
C LEU A 235 -13.23 -4.10 4.82
N PHE A 236 -12.39 -3.52 5.69
CA PHE A 236 -12.27 -2.07 5.83
C PHE A 236 -11.64 -1.41 4.60
N GLU A 237 -10.66 -2.03 3.96
CA GLU A 237 -10.11 -1.55 2.69
C GLU A 237 -11.19 -1.30 1.63
N LYS A 238 -12.21 -2.18 1.58
CA LYS A 238 -13.30 -2.09 0.59
C LYS A 238 -14.45 -1.19 1.00
N LEU A 239 -14.77 -1.10 2.28
CA LEU A 239 -15.97 -0.42 2.78
C LEU A 239 -15.69 0.98 3.30
N ASP A 240 -14.56 1.19 3.95
CA ASP A 240 -14.21 2.46 4.59
C ASP A 240 -12.67 2.59 4.70
N PRO A 241 -11.98 2.89 3.58
CA PRO A 241 -10.52 2.91 3.53
C PRO A 241 -9.88 4.03 4.37
N ASP A 242 -10.65 5.03 4.77
CA ASP A 242 -10.17 6.15 5.57
C ASP A 242 -10.30 5.90 7.08
N GLN A 243 -11.01 4.84 7.48
CA GLN A 243 -11.16 4.50 8.88
C GLN A 243 -9.86 3.96 9.48
N GLN A 244 -9.47 4.51 10.61
CA GLN A 244 -8.36 3.97 11.39
C GLN A 244 -8.75 2.64 12.04
N ILE A 245 -8.03 1.58 11.69
CA ILE A 245 -8.19 0.27 12.30
C ILE A 245 -6.90 -0.17 12.98
N ASN A 246 -7.03 -0.87 14.10
CA ASN A 246 -5.91 -1.42 14.87
C ASN A 246 -5.61 -2.89 14.52
N MET A 247 -6.15 -3.40 13.42
CA MET A 247 -5.85 -4.75 12.97
C MET A 247 -4.44 -4.84 12.41
N PRO A 248 -3.66 -5.87 12.79
CA PRO A 248 -2.29 -6.00 12.34
C PRO A 248 -2.22 -6.34 10.85
N VAL A 249 -1.31 -5.68 10.16
CA VAL A 249 -0.90 -5.98 8.79
C VAL A 249 0.47 -6.67 8.80
N CYS A 250 0.96 -7.08 7.64
CA CYS A 250 2.20 -7.88 7.53
C CYS A 250 3.36 -7.29 8.35
N TYR A 251 3.58 -5.98 8.25
CA TYR A 251 4.72 -5.34 8.89
C TYR A 251 4.60 -5.18 10.42
N ASP A 252 3.41 -5.30 11.01
CA ASP A 252 3.26 -5.24 12.47
C ASP A 252 3.88 -6.47 13.16
N CYS A 253 3.91 -7.59 12.43
CA CYS A 253 4.53 -8.82 12.89
C CYS A 253 5.96 -8.97 12.36
N HIS A 254 6.19 -8.71 11.08
CA HIS A 254 7.47 -8.97 10.41
C HIS A 254 8.46 -7.82 10.46
N GLY A 255 8.04 -6.61 10.87
CA GLY A 255 8.82 -5.40 10.75
C GLY A 255 8.71 -4.78 9.35
N VAL A 256 9.33 -3.61 9.16
CA VAL A 256 9.33 -2.87 7.89
C VAL A 256 10.69 -2.92 7.24
N HIS A 257 11.67 -2.30 7.87
CA HIS A 257 13.05 -2.23 7.34
C HIS A 257 13.97 -3.29 7.96
N ASP A 258 13.59 -3.83 9.11
CA ASP A 258 14.35 -4.79 9.90
C ASP A 258 13.81 -6.23 9.81
N ILE A 259 13.18 -6.57 8.68
CA ILE A 259 12.60 -7.90 8.44
C ILE A 259 13.66 -8.99 8.60
N ARG A 260 13.39 -9.98 9.47
CA ARG A 260 14.30 -11.09 9.76
C ARG A 260 13.75 -12.41 9.24
N ARG A 261 14.64 -13.37 9.12
CA ARG A 261 14.24 -14.76 8.88
C ARG A 261 13.33 -15.23 10.01
N SER A 262 12.38 -16.09 9.68
CA SER A 262 11.43 -16.62 10.66
C SER A 262 12.09 -17.40 11.81
N ASP A 263 13.28 -17.95 11.57
CA ASP A 263 14.10 -18.71 12.52
C ASP A 263 15.19 -17.86 13.22
N ASP A 264 15.22 -16.55 12.99
CA ASP A 264 16.15 -15.64 13.67
C ASP A 264 15.91 -15.69 15.20
N PRO A 265 16.97 -15.91 16.02
CA PRO A 265 16.81 -16.08 17.47
C PRO A 265 16.32 -14.81 18.18
N GLU A 266 16.58 -13.62 17.65
CA GLU A 266 16.23 -12.34 18.28
C GLU A 266 14.84 -11.82 17.86
N LYS A 267 14.49 -11.97 16.58
CA LYS A 267 13.27 -11.37 16.02
C LYS A 267 12.44 -12.35 15.18
N GLY A 268 12.89 -13.57 14.98
CA GLY A 268 12.18 -14.56 14.16
C GLY A 268 10.87 -15.01 14.80
N LEU A 269 9.79 -15.02 14.03
CA LEU A 269 8.45 -15.35 14.50
C LEU A 269 8.21 -16.86 14.72
N HIS A 270 9.12 -17.73 14.29
CA HIS A 270 9.10 -19.16 14.68
C HIS A 270 9.60 -19.36 16.12
N VAL A 271 10.27 -18.37 16.70
CA VAL A 271 10.68 -18.40 18.10
C VAL A 271 9.49 -17.98 18.95
N LYS A 272 8.97 -18.88 19.78
CA LYS A 272 7.71 -18.69 20.54
C LYS A 272 7.70 -17.40 21.39
N GLN A 273 8.82 -17.09 22.03
CA GLN A 273 8.96 -15.88 22.86
C GLN A 273 8.85 -14.59 22.03
N ASN A 274 9.47 -14.57 20.83
CA ASN A 274 9.40 -13.41 19.94
C ASN A 274 7.97 -13.22 19.40
N LEU A 275 7.31 -14.34 19.05
CA LEU A 275 5.92 -14.32 18.61
C LEU A 275 5.00 -13.83 19.73
N LEU A 276 5.17 -14.34 20.97
CA LEU A 276 4.41 -13.88 22.12
C LEU A 276 4.60 -12.38 22.35
N ALA A 277 5.83 -11.90 22.35
CA ALA A 277 6.13 -10.48 22.51
C ALA A 277 5.47 -9.61 21.41
N THR A 278 5.39 -10.15 20.19
CA THR A 278 4.69 -9.49 19.08
C THR A 278 3.18 -9.46 19.31
N CYS A 279 2.58 -10.56 19.77
CA CYS A 279 1.16 -10.60 20.12
C CYS A 279 0.81 -9.61 21.25
N GLN A 280 1.67 -9.50 22.26
CA GLN A 280 1.48 -8.63 23.42
C GLN A 280 1.49 -7.14 23.10
N LYS A 281 1.97 -6.72 21.93
CA LYS A 281 1.85 -5.31 21.50
C LYS A 281 0.39 -4.86 21.38
N CYS A 282 -0.52 -5.78 21.03
CA CYS A 282 -1.95 -5.51 20.88
C CYS A 282 -2.80 -6.31 21.89
N HIS A 283 -2.29 -7.44 22.40
CA HIS A 283 -2.93 -8.32 23.36
C HIS A 283 -2.09 -8.40 24.66
N PRO A 284 -2.09 -7.36 25.50
CA PRO A 284 -1.19 -7.26 26.66
C PRO A 284 -1.32 -8.44 27.65
N ASP A 285 -2.51 -9.05 27.72
CA ASP A 285 -2.79 -10.19 28.60
C ASP A 285 -2.49 -11.55 27.93
N ALA A 286 -1.88 -11.58 26.74
CA ALA A 286 -1.53 -12.83 26.06
C ALA A 286 -0.54 -13.65 26.90
N THR A 287 -0.91 -14.90 27.19
CA THR A 287 -0.10 -15.86 27.93
C THR A 287 0.79 -16.67 27.00
N GLU A 288 1.70 -17.47 27.54
CA GLU A 288 2.62 -18.32 26.78
C GLU A 288 1.92 -19.32 25.82
N ASN A 289 0.66 -19.65 26.07
CA ASN A 289 -0.14 -20.54 25.21
C ASN A 289 -0.90 -19.79 24.12
N PHE A 290 -0.92 -18.46 24.17
CA PHE A 290 -1.66 -17.65 23.18
C PHE A 290 -1.14 -17.85 21.75
N PRO A 291 0.18 -17.85 21.49
CA PRO A 291 0.71 -18.11 20.15
C PRO A 291 0.38 -19.50 19.59
N ASP A 292 0.18 -20.50 20.46
CA ASP A 292 -0.12 -21.88 20.03
C ASP A 292 -1.51 -22.01 19.41
N ALA A 293 -2.43 -21.10 19.73
CA ALA A 293 -3.77 -21.04 19.16
C ALA A 293 -3.84 -20.26 17.83
N TRP A 294 -2.75 -19.58 17.46
CA TRP A 294 -2.73 -18.73 16.26
C TRP A 294 -2.32 -19.55 15.03
N LEU A 295 -3.12 -19.45 13.97
CA LEU A 295 -3.00 -20.25 12.77
C LEU A 295 -2.74 -19.41 11.49
N SER A 296 -2.23 -18.18 11.62
CA SER A 296 -1.93 -17.35 10.46
C SER A 296 -0.85 -18.00 9.58
N HIS A 297 -0.98 -17.83 8.27
CA HIS A 297 -0.17 -18.52 7.26
C HIS A 297 -0.24 -20.05 7.33
N TYR A 298 -1.34 -20.55 7.91
CA TYR A 298 -1.56 -21.98 8.10
C TYR A 298 -2.27 -22.59 6.88
N ILE A 299 -1.62 -23.58 6.29
CA ILE A 299 -2.22 -24.41 5.24
C ILE A 299 -2.58 -25.74 5.87
N PRO A 300 -3.88 -26.15 5.85
CA PRO A 300 -4.26 -27.46 6.36
C PRO A 300 -3.49 -28.56 5.65
N ASP A 301 -2.64 -29.28 6.37
CA ASP A 301 -1.85 -30.39 5.85
C ASP A 301 -2.28 -31.69 6.52
N ARG A 302 -2.48 -32.74 5.70
CA ARG A 302 -2.96 -34.05 6.16
C ARG A 302 -2.02 -34.71 7.15
N ASN A 303 -0.70 -34.52 7.00
CA ASN A 303 0.31 -35.20 7.79
C ASN A 303 0.64 -34.43 9.07
N ARG A 304 0.68 -33.10 8.98
CA ARG A 304 1.09 -32.22 10.08
C ARG A 304 -0.07 -31.92 11.04
N TYR A 305 -1.29 -31.74 10.48
CA TYR A 305 -2.50 -31.37 11.25
C TYR A 305 -3.73 -32.14 10.75
N PRO A 306 -3.80 -33.46 10.92
CA PRO A 306 -4.82 -34.30 10.28
C PRO A 306 -6.23 -33.91 10.68
N LEU A 307 -6.48 -33.53 11.95
CA LEU A 307 -7.81 -33.15 12.40
C LEU A 307 -8.33 -31.90 11.67
N VAL A 308 -7.51 -30.87 11.59
CA VAL A 308 -7.89 -29.60 10.93
C VAL A 308 -8.08 -29.83 9.42
N TYR A 309 -7.22 -30.64 8.81
CA TYR A 309 -7.37 -31.02 7.41
C TYR A 309 -8.71 -31.69 7.13
N TRP A 310 -9.06 -32.73 7.91
CA TRP A 310 -10.32 -33.45 7.69
C TRP A 310 -11.56 -32.63 8.00
N VAL A 311 -11.51 -31.74 9.01
CA VAL A 311 -12.59 -30.80 9.30
C VAL A 311 -12.78 -29.82 8.14
N ASN A 312 -11.69 -29.27 7.60
CA ASN A 312 -11.74 -28.40 6.44
C ASN A 312 -12.32 -29.09 5.20
N GLU A 313 -11.86 -30.31 4.89
CA GLU A 313 -12.41 -31.11 3.79
C GLU A 313 -13.90 -31.46 4.00
N PHE A 314 -14.30 -31.80 5.23
CA PHE A 314 -15.69 -32.02 5.55
C PHE A 314 -16.58 -30.80 5.23
N TYR A 315 -16.21 -29.61 5.72
CA TYR A 315 -16.99 -28.39 5.50
C TYR A 315 -16.99 -27.94 4.02
N LYS A 316 -15.92 -28.19 3.29
CA LYS A 316 -15.82 -27.92 1.85
C LYS A 316 -16.92 -28.61 1.03
N TYR A 317 -17.34 -29.80 1.44
CA TYR A 317 -18.43 -30.55 0.79
C TYR A 317 -19.76 -30.35 1.51
N PHE A 318 -19.75 -30.26 2.84
CA PHE A 318 -20.97 -30.19 3.64
C PHE A 318 -21.74 -28.89 3.36
N ILE A 319 -21.04 -27.73 3.40
CA ILE A 319 -21.70 -26.42 3.21
C ILE A 319 -22.37 -26.31 1.84
N PRO A 320 -21.69 -26.58 0.69
CA PRO A 320 -22.36 -26.55 -0.62
C PRO A 320 -23.52 -27.55 -0.75
N THR A 321 -23.39 -28.70 -0.12
CA THR A 321 -24.46 -29.73 -0.16
C THR A 321 -25.70 -29.23 0.59
N VAL A 322 -25.54 -28.68 1.78
CA VAL A 322 -26.67 -28.15 2.57
C VAL A 322 -27.29 -26.96 1.86
N LEU A 323 -26.48 -26.00 1.39
CA LEU A 323 -27.00 -24.81 0.69
C LEU A 323 -27.65 -25.19 -0.64
N GLY A 324 -27.08 -26.13 -1.38
CA GLY A 324 -27.66 -26.66 -2.61
C GLY A 324 -28.98 -27.39 -2.36
N GLY A 325 -29.04 -28.22 -1.32
CA GLY A 325 -30.27 -28.91 -0.90
C GLY A 325 -31.37 -27.91 -0.47
N MET A 326 -31.01 -26.90 0.32
CA MET A 326 -31.94 -25.81 0.68
C MET A 326 -32.42 -25.03 -0.55
N GLY A 327 -31.52 -24.70 -1.45
CA GLY A 327 -31.84 -24.02 -2.70
C GLY A 327 -32.83 -24.84 -3.56
N LEU A 328 -32.59 -26.15 -3.73
CA LEU A 328 -33.49 -27.06 -4.41
C LEU A 328 -34.87 -27.15 -3.73
N PHE A 329 -34.88 -27.18 -2.40
CA PHE A 329 -36.12 -27.17 -1.63
C PHE A 329 -36.92 -25.88 -1.87
N VAL A 330 -36.31 -24.72 -1.82
CA VAL A 330 -36.96 -23.43 -2.09
C VAL A 330 -37.48 -23.37 -3.54
N VAL A 331 -36.69 -23.77 -4.51
CA VAL A 331 -37.10 -23.83 -5.92
C VAL A 331 -38.28 -24.78 -6.11
N SER A 332 -38.25 -25.95 -5.46
CA SER A 332 -39.32 -26.93 -5.48
C SER A 332 -40.61 -26.37 -4.88
N ASP A 333 -40.53 -25.64 -3.76
CA ASP A 333 -41.71 -25.02 -3.15
C ASP A 333 -42.29 -23.89 -4.01
N ILE A 334 -41.48 -23.06 -4.61
CA ILE A 334 -41.89 -22.01 -5.57
C ILE A 334 -42.60 -22.69 -6.77
N TYR A 335 -41.98 -23.74 -7.33
CA TYR A 335 -42.55 -24.48 -8.45
C TYR A 335 -43.88 -25.10 -8.08
N ARG A 336 -43.97 -25.74 -6.91
CA ARG A 336 -45.20 -26.35 -6.40
C ARG A 336 -46.32 -25.31 -6.26
N ARG A 337 -46.02 -24.14 -5.65
CA ARG A 337 -46.98 -23.03 -5.51
C ARG A 337 -47.46 -22.55 -6.88
N TRP A 338 -46.52 -22.33 -7.80
CA TRP A 338 -46.84 -21.87 -9.15
C TRP A 338 -47.74 -22.89 -9.92
N VAL A 339 -47.47 -24.20 -9.81
CA VAL A 339 -48.27 -25.22 -10.41
C VAL A 339 -49.66 -25.34 -9.76
N VAL A 340 -49.74 -25.25 -8.44
CA VAL A 340 -51.00 -25.27 -7.68
C VAL A 340 -51.85 -24.04 -8.02
N ASP A 341 -51.26 -22.86 -8.07
CA ASP A 341 -51.97 -21.63 -8.42
C ASP A 341 -52.48 -21.65 -9.87
N ARG A 342 -51.69 -22.21 -10.81
CA ARG A 342 -52.18 -22.41 -12.18
C ARG A 342 -53.33 -23.40 -12.25
N ARG A 343 -53.28 -24.48 -11.50
CA ARG A 343 -54.39 -25.46 -11.44
C ARG A 343 -55.64 -24.88 -10.78
N ARG A 344 -55.49 -24.09 -9.71
CA ARG A 344 -56.62 -23.39 -9.09
C ARG A 344 -57.29 -22.41 -10.05
N LYS A 345 -56.55 -21.64 -10.80
CA LYS A 345 -57.10 -20.71 -11.82
C LYS A 345 -57.77 -21.43 -12.99
N SER A 346 -57.41 -22.69 -13.28
CA SER A 346 -58.05 -23.47 -14.34
C SER A 346 -59.27 -24.23 -13.89
N THR A 347 -59.52 -24.38 -12.58
CA THR A 347 -60.61 -25.21 -12.03
C THR A 347 -61.80 -24.36 -11.56
N PHE A 348 -61.66 -23.03 -11.48
CA PHE A 348 -62.79 -22.13 -11.21
C PHE A 348 -62.99 -21.18 -12.40
N PRO A 349 -64.06 -21.37 -13.21
CA PRO A 349 -64.49 -20.35 -14.14
C PRO A 349 -64.87 -19.07 -13.35
N ALA A 350 -64.62 -17.93 -13.93
CA ALA A 350 -64.92 -16.62 -13.34
C ALA A 350 -66.45 -16.39 -13.31
N GLU A 351 -67.11 -16.99 -12.35
CA GLU A 351 -68.47 -16.65 -11.98
C GLU A 351 -68.55 -16.59 -10.47
N THR A 352 -68.89 -15.42 -9.97
CA THR A 352 -69.18 -15.01 -8.57
C THR A 352 -68.13 -14.10 -7.92
N VAL A 353 -67.80 -12.96 -8.55
CA VAL A 353 -67.10 -11.89 -7.83
C VAL A 353 -68.11 -10.82 -7.30
N GLU A 354 -69.34 -10.75 -7.82
CA GLU A 354 -70.30 -9.71 -7.37
C GLU A 354 -70.92 -9.98 -5.99
N GLY A 355 -70.79 -11.15 -5.39
CA GLY A 355 -71.36 -11.46 -4.05
C GLY A 355 -70.42 -11.32 -2.88
N GLN A 356 -69.10 -11.11 -3.11
CA GLN A 356 -68.09 -10.97 -2.02
C GLN A 356 -67.72 -9.51 -1.68
N GLU A 357 -67.87 -8.58 -2.59
CA GLU A 357 -67.62 -7.17 -2.32
C GLU A 357 -68.64 -6.60 -1.35
N ASP A 358 -69.92 -6.97 -1.47
CA ASP A 358 -71.02 -6.52 -0.60
C ASP A 358 -70.90 -7.09 0.85
N LYS A 359 -70.20 -8.17 1.03
CA LYS A 359 -69.93 -8.79 2.34
C LYS A 359 -68.70 -8.21 3.04
N LEU A 360 -67.70 -7.76 2.29
CA LEU A 360 -66.53 -7.09 2.79
C LEU A 360 -66.78 -5.66 3.18
N GLU A 361 -67.71 -4.96 2.46
CA GLU A 361 -68.15 -3.58 2.84
C GLU A 361 -68.95 -3.57 4.14
N ARG A 362 -69.76 -4.59 4.40
CA ARG A 362 -70.50 -4.72 5.66
C ARG A 362 -69.62 -5.03 6.85
N ILE A 363 -68.57 -5.81 6.71
CA ILE A 363 -67.62 -6.14 7.79
C ILE A 363 -66.75 -4.92 8.13
N ASN A 364 -66.30 -4.13 7.13
CA ASN A 364 -65.52 -2.92 7.37
C ASN A 364 -66.34 -1.77 8.00
N THR A 365 -67.67 -1.71 7.78
CA THR A 365 -68.54 -0.69 8.41
C THR A 365 -68.88 -1.02 9.87
N GLU A 366 -68.90 -2.30 10.26
CA GLU A 366 -69.10 -2.71 11.65
C GLU A 366 -67.83 -2.53 12.49
N ASP A 367 -66.63 -2.80 11.94
CA ASP A 367 -65.37 -2.66 12.63
C ASP A 367 -65.01 -1.17 12.92
N HIS A 368 -65.31 -0.25 12.00
CA HIS A 368 -65.14 1.18 12.20
C HIS A 368 -66.14 1.82 13.20
N SER A 369 -67.28 1.16 13.51
CA SER A 369 -68.24 1.66 14.51
C SER A 369 -67.82 1.26 15.93
N GLU A 370 -67.13 0.12 16.09
CA GLU A 370 -66.62 -0.33 17.38
C GLU A 370 -65.33 0.47 17.77
N GLU A 371 -64.46 0.77 16.81
CA GLU A 371 -63.22 1.57 17.07
C GLU A 371 -63.55 3.01 17.51
N LYS A 372 -64.55 3.65 16.89
CA LYS A 372 -64.97 5.03 17.33
C LYS A 372 -65.60 5.05 18.72
N SER A 373 -66.33 4.00 19.12
CA SER A 373 -66.89 3.95 20.46
C SER A 373 -65.83 3.66 21.54
N ALA A 374 -64.72 2.97 21.20
CA ALA A 374 -63.60 2.77 22.10
C ALA A 374 -62.71 4.02 22.27
N GLU A 375 -62.55 4.84 21.22
CA GLU A 375 -61.83 6.10 21.30
C GLU A 375 -62.56 7.16 22.12
N GLU A 376 -63.91 7.29 21.99
CA GLU A 376 -64.71 8.18 22.79
C GLU A 376 -64.75 7.81 24.29
N GLN A 377 -64.66 6.51 24.63
CA GLN A 377 -64.56 6.08 26.02
C GLN A 377 -63.18 6.35 26.63
N ASN A 378 -62.09 6.23 25.85
CA ASN A 378 -60.74 6.55 26.33
C ASN A 378 -60.54 8.07 26.55
N GLN A 379 -61.08 8.93 25.67
CA GLN A 379 -60.99 10.38 25.80
C GLN A 379 -61.74 10.89 27.05
N SER A 380 -62.88 10.29 27.41
CA SER A 380 -63.60 10.63 28.65
C SER A 380 -62.93 10.20 29.94
N MET A 381 -62.03 9.19 29.91
CA MET A 381 -61.22 8.78 31.07
C MET A 381 -60.02 9.68 31.29
N ASP A 382 -59.40 10.20 30.20
CA ASP A 382 -58.24 11.11 30.30
C ASP A 382 -58.67 12.52 30.80
N ASP A 383 -59.82 13.01 30.37
CA ASP A 383 -60.35 14.32 30.84
C ASP A 383 -60.72 14.28 32.35
N ASN A 384 -61.21 13.16 32.85
CA ASN A 384 -61.45 12.99 34.31
C ASN A 384 -60.17 12.88 35.14
N ARG A 385 -59.06 12.37 34.55
CA ARG A 385 -57.78 12.25 35.24
C ARG A 385 -57.03 13.58 35.34
N GLN A 386 -57.21 14.51 34.38
CA GLN A 386 -56.64 15.85 34.43
C GLN A 386 -57.37 16.75 35.42
N GLN A 387 -58.70 16.57 35.65
CA GLN A 387 -59.43 17.31 36.66
C GLN A 387 -59.11 16.90 38.12
N ASP A 388 -58.74 15.66 38.36
CA ASP A 388 -58.29 15.19 39.68
C ASP A 388 -56.87 15.66 40.03
N GLU A 389 -55.99 15.89 39.05
CA GLU A 389 -54.63 16.42 39.30
C GLU A 389 -54.65 17.97 39.57
N GLU A 390 -55.57 18.75 38.98
CA GLU A 390 -55.71 20.20 39.27
C GLU A 390 -56.33 20.51 40.63
N ASN A 391 -57.07 19.57 41.26
CA ASN A 391 -57.66 19.77 42.57
C ASN A 391 -56.78 19.35 43.77
N SER A 392 -55.51 18.89 43.46
CA SER A 392 -54.58 18.41 44.51
C SER A 392 -53.32 19.29 44.65
N GLN A 393 -53.33 20.54 44.15
CA GLN A 393 -52.26 21.51 44.42
C GLN A 393 -52.76 22.65 45.34
#